data_017327125337ecce0d2ade0a04e40e66
#
_entry.id   017327125337ecce0d2ade0a04e40e66
#
_cell.length_a   1.000
_cell.length_b   1.000
_cell.length_c   1.000
_cell.angle_alpha   90.00
_cell.angle_beta   90.00
_cell.angle_gamma   90.00
#
_symmetry.space_group_name_H-M   'P 1'
#
loop_
_entity.id
_entity.type
_entity.pdbx_description
1 polymer ?
#
loop_
_entity_poly.entity_id
_entity_poly.type
_entity_poly.pdbx_seq_one_letter_code
_entity_poly.pdbx_strand_id
1 'polypeptide(L)'
;RAGASLIKHQPGSDPAAVTYDALSSAMSKGYDLLLIDTAGRLHTKEGLMEEVKKIKRVLRKIDPEFPQETLLVLDATNGQNALIQAKTFHQEVGIDGIALAKLDGTAKGGIIVAIAKELSLPIRFIGIGEDLEDLTDFSAEAFIKALLPTFNGN
;
A
#
# COMPACT_ATOMS: atom_id res chain seq x y z
N ARG A 1 10.89 -16.89 -1.01
CA ARG A 1 11.72 -16.68 0.18
C ARG A 1 10.89 -16.68 1.47
N ALA A 2 9.69 -16.11 1.43
CA ALA A 2 8.80 -16.01 2.60
C ALA A 2 8.09 -17.33 2.99
N GLY A 3 8.15 -18.37 2.16
CA GLY A 3 7.41 -19.61 2.39
C GLY A 3 5.89 -19.47 2.26
N ALA A 4 5.40 -18.36 1.72
CA ALA A 4 3.97 -18.12 1.56
C ALA A 4 3.35 -18.97 0.43
N SER A 5 2.12 -19.41 0.62
CA SER A 5 1.35 -20.06 -0.44
C SER A 5 0.86 -19.02 -1.44
N LEU A 6 1.05 -19.28 -2.73
CA LEU A 6 0.60 -18.39 -3.80
C LEU A 6 -0.66 -18.96 -4.48
N ILE A 7 -1.69 -18.13 -4.57
CA ILE A 7 -2.87 -18.40 -5.39
C ILE A 7 -2.87 -17.40 -6.56
N LYS A 8 -2.87 -17.93 -7.76
CA LYS A 8 -2.95 -17.14 -9.00
C LYS A 8 -3.80 -17.87 -10.02
N HIS A 9 -4.49 -17.13 -10.88
CA HIS A 9 -5.22 -17.66 -12.02
C HIS A 9 -4.51 -17.33 -13.33
N GLN A 10 -5.08 -17.81 -14.43
CA GLN A 10 -4.55 -17.51 -15.76
C GLN A 10 -4.67 -16.01 -16.08
N PRO A 11 -3.79 -15.47 -16.94
CA PRO A 11 -3.92 -14.10 -17.40
C PRO A 11 -5.32 -13.83 -18.00
N GLY A 12 -5.94 -12.73 -17.61
CA GLY A 12 -7.28 -12.35 -18.02
C GLY A 12 -8.42 -12.86 -17.14
N SER A 13 -8.12 -13.62 -16.07
CA SER A 13 -9.12 -13.97 -15.06
C SER A 13 -9.59 -12.73 -14.31
N ASP A 14 -10.86 -12.77 -13.85
CA ASP A 14 -11.42 -11.70 -13.02
C ASP A 14 -10.71 -11.63 -11.65
N PRO A 15 -10.04 -10.52 -11.31
CA PRO A 15 -9.32 -10.39 -10.05
C PRO A 15 -10.19 -10.60 -8.82
N ALA A 16 -11.47 -10.23 -8.90
CA ALA A 16 -12.39 -10.42 -7.79
C ALA A 16 -12.72 -11.92 -7.57
N ALA A 17 -12.79 -12.73 -8.63
CA ALA A 17 -12.97 -14.18 -8.51
C ALA A 17 -11.71 -14.83 -7.90
N VAL A 18 -10.51 -14.42 -8.36
CA VAL A 18 -9.25 -14.89 -7.77
C VAL A 18 -9.18 -14.57 -6.27
N THR A 19 -9.59 -13.36 -5.90
CA THR A 19 -9.63 -12.93 -4.49
C THR A 19 -10.60 -13.75 -3.66
N TYR A 20 -11.78 -14.06 -4.18
CA TYR A 20 -12.76 -14.90 -3.51
C TYR A 20 -12.21 -16.31 -3.24
N ASP A 21 -11.61 -16.92 -4.24
CA ASP A 21 -11.01 -18.25 -4.13
C ASP A 21 -9.84 -18.27 -3.15
N ALA A 22 -9.01 -17.20 -3.19
CA ALA A 22 -7.88 -17.04 -2.27
C ALA A 22 -8.35 -16.92 -0.82
N LEU A 23 -9.36 -16.09 -0.55
CA LEU A 23 -9.91 -15.92 0.80
C LEU A 23 -10.55 -17.22 1.31
N SER A 24 -11.37 -17.88 0.47
CA SER A 24 -11.99 -19.15 0.82
C SER A 24 -10.96 -20.23 1.15
N SER A 25 -9.89 -20.30 0.35
CA SER A 25 -8.76 -21.21 0.60
C SER A 25 -8.01 -20.86 1.87
N ALA A 26 -7.74 -19.57 2.13
CA ALA A 26 -7.05 -19.13 3.32
C ALA A 26 -7.82 -19.49 4.60
N MET A 27 -9.13 -19.22 4.61
CA MET A 27 -10.00 -19.54 5.74
C MET A 27 -10.06 -21.06 5.99
N SER A 28 -10.21 -21.86 4.93
CA SER A 28 -10.29 -23.32 5.06
C SER A 28 -9.00 -23.97 5.56
N LYS A 29 -7.86 -23.33 5.31
CA LYS A 29 -6.53 -23.80 5.73
C LYS A 29 -6.05 -23.17 7.03
N GLY A 30 -6.82 -22.25 7.62
CA GLY A 30 -6.46 -21.57 8.86
C GLY A 30 -5.25 -20.65 8.73
N TYR A 31 -5.09 -19.96 7.60
CA TYR A 31 -4.06 -18.94 7.45
C TYR A 31 -4.41 -17.67 8.24
N ASP A 32 -3.43 -17.11 8.91
CA ASP A 32 -3.58 -15.90 9.73
C ASP A 32 -3.59 -14.62 8.89
N LEU A 33 -2.96 -14.65 7.71
CA LEU A 33 -2.79 -13.48 6.86
C LEU A 33 -3.00 -13.85 5.39
N LEU A 34 -3.81 -13.05 4.69
CA LEU A 34 -3.95 -13.04 3.24
C LEU A 34 -3.54 -11.68 2.69
N LEU A 35 -2.53 -11.67 1.83
CA LEU A 35 -2.11 -10.50 1.07
C LEU A 35 -2.64 -10.58 -0.35
N ILE A 36 -3.36 -9.55 -0.79
CA ILE A 36 -3.92 -9.44 -2.12
C ILE A 36 -3.16 -8.37 -2.89
N ASP A 37 -2.29 -8.80 -3.79
CA ASP A 37 -1.56 -7.89 -4.69
C ASP A 37 -2.42 -7.59 -5.91
N THR A 38 -2.66 -6.30 -6.17
CA THR A 38 -3.49 -5.83 -7.27
C THR A 38 -2.64 -5.31 -8.42
N ALA A 39 -3.14 -5.40 -9.65
CA ALA A 39 -2.44 -4.90 -10.82
C ALA A 39 -2.23 -3.38 -10.72
N GLY A 40 -0.97 -2.94 -10.62
CA GLY A 40 -0.61 -1.51 -10.58
C GLY A 40 -0.62 -0.84 -11.97
N ARG A 41 -0.83 -1.59 -13.04
CA ARG A 41 -0.72 -1.13 -14.44
C ARG A 41 -2.04 -1.31 -15.20
N LEU A 42 -3.12 -0.71 -14.74
CA LEU A 42 -4.26 -0.54 -15.63
C LEU A 42 -4.02 0.68 -16.52
N HIS A 43 -4.35 0.52 -17.79
CA HIS A 43 -4.19 1.55 -18.82
C HIS A 43 -5.00 2.83 -18.51
N THR A 44 -5.98 2.72 -17.60
CA THR A 44 -6.73 3.86 -17.06
C THR A 44 -6.79 3.77 -15.54
N LYS A 45 -6.62 4.92 -14.86
CA LYS A 45 -6.77 5.02 -13.41
C LYS A 45 -8.16 4.60 -12.93
N GLU A 46 -9.18 4.92 -13.70
CA GLU A 46 -10.58 4.58 -13.44
C GLU A 46 -10.81 3.07 -13.42
N GLY A 47 -10.28 2.34 -14.40
CA GLY A 47 -10.38 0.88 -14.45
C GLY A 47 -9.75 0.18 -13.24
N LEU A 48 -8.58 0.66 -12.80
CA LEU A 48 -7.93 0.14 -11.60
C LEU A 48 -8.76 0.38 -10.34
N MET A 49 -9.32 1.57 -10.18
CA MET A 49 -10.15 1.90 -9.02
C MET A 49 -11.42 1.05 -8.96
N GLU A 50 -12.08 0.86 -10.10
CA GLU A 50 -13.27 0.00 -10.18
C GLU A 50 -12.94 -1.47 -9.87
N GLU A 51 -11.78 -1.96 -10.31
CA GLU A 51 -11.32 -3.30 -9.98
C GLU A 51 -11.11 -3.46 -8.47
N VAL A 52 -10.40 -2.54 -7.83
CA VAL A 52 -10.17 -2.57 -6.37
C VAL A 52 -11.49 -2.44 -5.60
N LYS A 53 -12.40 -1.57 -6.02
CA LYS A 53 -13.76 -1.47 -5.45
C LYS A 53 -14.51 -2.80 -5.57
N LYS A 54 -14.39 -3.48 -6.70
CA LYS A 54 -15.02 -4.80 -6.91
C LYS A 54 -14.43 -5.84 -5.98
N ILE A 55 -13.12 -5.88 -5.82
CA ILE A 55 -12.43 -6.78 -4.87
C ILE A 55 -12.93 -6.53 -3.45
N LYS A 56 -12.92 -5.28 -2.96
CA LYS A 56 -13.43 -4.94 -1.61
C LYS A 56 -14.88 -5.38 -1.43
N ARG A 57 -15.72 -5.19 -2.44
CA ARG A 57 -17.13 -5.60 -2.41
C ARG A 57 -17.30 -7.11 -2.29
N VAL A 58 -16.45 -7.89 -2.96
CA VAL A 58 -16.47 -9.35 -2.88
C VAL A 58 -16.01 -9.84 -1.51
N LEU A 59 -14.93 -9.25 -0.97
CA LEU A 59 -14.45 -9.58 0.37
C LEU A 59 -15.52 -9.33 1.45
N ARG A 60 -16.19 -8.17 1.40
CA ARG A 60 -17.25 -7.80 2.35
C ARG A 60 -18.52 -8.66 2.28
N LYS A 61 -18.71 -9.41 1.20
CA LYS A 61 -19.80 -10.42 1.14
C LYS A 61 -19.49 -11.65 1.99
N ILE A 62 -18.22 -11.94 2.23
CA ILE A 62 -17.78 -13.05 3.07
C ILE A 62 -17.77 -12.62 4.53
N ASP A 63 -17.12 -11.47 4.80
CA ASP A 63 -17.10 -10.84 6.11
C ASP A 63 -17.12 -9.30 5.93
N PRO A 64 -18.06 -8.56 6.55
CA PRO A 64 -18.16 -7.11 6.47
C PRO A 64 -16.88 -6.38 6.92
N GLU A 65 -16.07 -6.98 7.80
CA GLU A 65 -14.81 -6.41 8.29
C GLU A 65 -13.65 -6.53 7.30
N PHE A 66 -13.84 -7.26 6.19
CA PHE A 66 -12.80 -7.42 5.17
C PHE A 66 -12.84 -6.32 4.10
N PRO A 67 -11.68 -5.94 3.58
CA PRO A 67 -10.33 -6.20 4.09
C PRO A 67 -10.09 -5.40 5.38
N GLN A 68 -9.32 -5.93 6.31
CA GLN A 68 -8.95 -5.22 7.54
C GLN A 68 -8.05 -4.01 7.25
N GLU A 69 -7.24 -4.08 6.21
CA GLU A 69 -6.41 -2.98 5.78
C GLU A 69 -6.26 -2.93 4.26
N THR A 70 -6.32 -1.71 3.71
CA THR A 70 -6.05 -1.42 2.31
C THR A 70 -4.86 -0.48 2.25
N LEU A 71 -3.69 -0.99 1.83
CA LEU A 71 -2.47 -0.22 1.71
C LEU A 71 -2.29 0.30 0.28
N LEU A 72 -2.00 1.58 0.15
CA LEU A 72 -1.57 2.17 -1.10
C LEU A 72 -0.04 2.24 -1.14
N VAL A 73 0.55 1.58 -2.13
CA VAL A 73 2.00 1.67 -2.38
C VAL A 73 2.27 2.81 -3.37
N LEU A 74 3.10 3.76 -2.96
CA LEU A 74 3.46 4.93 -3.75
C LEU A 74 4.97 4.98 -3.99
N ASP A 75 5.36 5.42 -5.17
CA ASP A 75 6.74 5.76 -5.48
C ASP A 75 7.02 7.20 -4.98
N ALA A 76 7.91 7.33 -4.01
CA ALA A 76 8.24 8.61 -3.38
C ALA A 76 8.90 9.59 -4.35
N THR A 77 9.52 9.10 -5.43
CA THR A 77 10.17 9.95 -6.45
C THR A 77 9.16 10.74 -7.29
N ASN A 78 7.88 10.33 -7.29
CA ASN A 78 6.81 11.03 -8.02
C ASN A 78 6.37 12.36 -7.35
N GLY A 79 6.87 12.68 -6.15
CA GLY A 79 6.62 13.95 -5.48
C GLY A 79 5.12 14.30 -5.39
N GLN A 80 4.72 15.47 -5.87
CA GLN A 80 3.33 15.94 -5.82
C GLN A 80 2.33 15.01 -6.55
N ASN A 81 2.77 14.30 -7.59
CA ASN A 81 1.91 13.33 -8.27
C ASN A 81 1.54 12.15 -7.35
N ALA A 82 2.45 11.72 -6.47
CA ALA A 82 2.15 10.70 -5.46
C ALA A 82 1.07 11.19 -4.48
N LEU A 83 1.12 12.45 -4.05
CA LEU A 83 0.10 13.05 -3.18
C LEU A 83 -1.28 13.12 -3.87
N ILE A 84 -1.32 13.55 -5.13
CA ILE A 84 -2.56 13.58 -5.94
C ILE A 84 -3.14 12.17 -6.08
N GLN A 85 -2.29 11.20 -6.36
CA GLN A 85 -2.68 9.79 -6.46
C GLN A 85 -3.25 9.28 -5.14
N ALA A 86 -2.59 9.57 -4.02
CA ALA A 86 -3.04 9.17 -2.69
C ALA A 86 -4.42 9.77 -2.35
N LYS A 87 -4.63 11.06 -2.63
CA LYS A 87 -5.93 11.73 -2.44
C LYS A 87 -7.04 11.03 -3.24
N THR A 88 -6.79 10.77 -4.51
CA THR A 88 -7.78 10.16 -5.39
C THR A 88 -8.12 8.74 -4.91
N PHE A 89 -7.11 7.92 -4.60
CA PHE A 89 -7.33 6.56 -4.08
C PHE A 89 -8.05 6.56 -2.73
N HIS A 90 -7.72 7.49 -1.85
CA HIS A 90 -8.39 7.61 -0.55
C HIS A 90 -9.87 7.95 -0.72
N GLN A 91 -10.21 8.92 -1.59
CA GLN A 91 -11.58 9.33 -1.86
C GLN A 91 -12.41 8.25 -2.55
N GLU A 92 -11.83 7.59 -3.54
CA GLU A 92 -12.56 6.65 -4.41
C GLU A 92 -12.64 5.24 -3.84
N VAL A 93 -11.57 4.76 -3.20
CA VAL A 93 -11.44 3.38 -2.76
C VAL A 93 -11.52 3.25 -1.23
N GLY A 94 -11.11 4.30 -0.50
CA GLY A 94 -10.95 4.25 0.95
C GLY A 94 -9.74 3.41 1.33
N ILE A 95 -8.55 4.01 1.34
CA ILE A 95 -7.31 3.40 1.82
C ILE A 95 -7.13 3.67 3.30
N ASP A 96 -6.48 2.74 4.00
CA ASP A 96 -6.29 2.76 5.44
C ASP A 96 -4.85 3.11 5.84
N GLY A 97 -3.91 2.96 4.91
CA GLY A 97 -2.50 3.26 5.14
C GLY A 97 -1.70 3.41 3.84
N ILE A 98 -0.48 3.88 3.98
CA ILE A 98 0.42 4.15 2.87
C ILE A 98 1.76 3.46 3.11
N ALA A 99 2.30 2.84 2.06
CA ALA A 99 3.68 2.41 1.97
C ALA A 99 4.40 3.28 0.92
N LEU A 100 5.53 3.86 1.28
CA LEU A 100 6.34 4.69 0.38
C LEU A 100 7.58 3.94 -0.04
N ALA A 101 7.66 3.60 -1.32
CA ALA A 101 8.83 2.98 -1.94
C ALA A 101 9.79 4.03 -2.49
N LYS A 102 11.06 3.67 -2.67
CA LYS A 102 12.13 4.47 -3.27
C LYS A 102 12.40 5.81 -2.57
N LEU A 103 12.34 5.79 -1.24
CA LEU A 103 12.57 6.99 -0.46
C LEU A 103 14.03 7.47 -0.53
N ASP A 104 14.96 6.54 -0.75
CA ASP A 104 16.39 6.80 -1.02
C ASP A 104 16.63 7.67 -2.25
N GLY A 105 15.76 7.58 -3.27
CA GLY A 105 15.81 8.39 -4.49
C GLY A 105 15.28 9.82 -4.35
N THR A 106 14.81 10.24 -3.16
CA THR A 106 14.19 11.56 -2.96
C THR A 106 15.06 12.50 -2.12
N ALA A 107 15.13 13.76 -2.54
CA ALA A 107 15.71 14.80 -1.71
C ALA A 107 14.76 15.12 -0.53
N LYS A 108 15.12 14.62 0.68
CA LYS A 108 14.57 15.08 1.97
C LYS A 108 13.15 14.59 2.37
N GLY A 109 12.59 13.56 1.78
CA GLY A 109 11.33 12.97 2.28
C GLY A 109 10.14 13.94 2.39
N GLY A 110 10.16 15.06 1.66
CA GLY A 110 9.11 16.10 1.74
C GLY A 110 7.71 15.58 1.40
N ILE A 111 7.62 14.52 0.62
CA ILE A 111 6.35 13.85 0.30
C ILE A 111 5.70 13.24 1.56
N ILE A 112 6.49 12.73 2.51
CA ILE A 112 5.99 12.18 3.78
C ILE A 112 5.23 13.25 4.56
N VAL A 113 5.83 14.44 4.69
CA VAL A 113 5.22 15.57 5.40
C VAL A 113 3.93 16.04 4.70
N ALA A 114 3.95 16.10 3.36
CA ALA A 114 2.78 16.48 2.58
C ALA A 114 1.62 15.48 2.74
N ILE A 115 1.90 14.19 2.66
CA ILE A 115 0.90 13.12 2.85
C ILE A 115 0.33 13.18 4.28
N ALA A 116 1.17 13.24 5.30
CA ALA A 116 0.74 13.28 6.69
C ALA A 116 -0.16 14.50 6.98
N LYS A 117 0.21 15.67 6.43
CA LYS A 117 -0.56 16.92 6.60
C LYS A 117 -1.93 16.88 5.90
N GLU A 118 -1.98 16.33 4.69
CA GLU A 118 -3.13 16.49 3.79
C GLU A 118 -4.14 15.35 3.89
N LEU A 119 -3.71 14.15 4.26
CA LEU A 119 -4.57 12.97 4.22
C LEU A 119 -4.89 12.42 5.61
N SER A 120 -4.12 12.77 6.63
CA SER A 120 -4.25 12.19 7.98
C SER A 120 -4.23 10.65 7.99
N LEU A 121 -3.60 10.04 6.98
CA LEU A 121 -3.43 8.60 6.86
C LEU A 121 -2.08 8.17 7.44
N PRO A 122 -2.02 7.05 8.14
CA PRO A 122 -0.75 6.52 8.64
C PRO A 122 0.14 6.08 7.49
N ILE A 123 1.40 6.47 7.55
CA ILE A 123 2.45 5.81 6.77
C ILE A 123 2.84 4.57 7.57
N ARG A 124 2.70 3.40 6.97
CA ARG A 124 3.00 2.12 7.60
C ARG A 124 4.43 1.71 7.35
N PHE A 125 4.84 1.76 6.09
CA PHE A 125 6.14 1.25 5.65
C PHE A 125 6.87 2.25 4.78
N ILE A 126 8.20 2.18 4.82
CA ILE A 126 9.09 2.89 3.90
C ILE A 126 10.07 1.90 3.29
N GLY A 127 10.27 2.02 1.97
CA GLY A 127 11.30 1.32 1.20
C GLY A 127 12.44 2.28 0.87
N ILE A 128 13.63 1.91 1.29
CA ILE A 128 14.87 2.70 1.14
C ILE A 128 15.90 2.02 0.25
N GLY A 129 15.53 0.95 -0.44
CA GLY A 129 16.35 0.16 -1.34
C GLY A 129 15.57 -1.01 -1.92
N GLU A 130 16.27 -2.05 -2.38
CA GLU A 130 15.70 -3.21 -3.08
C GLU A 130 15.86 -4.54 -2.32
N ASP A 131 16.58 -4.55 -1.21
CA ASP A 131 16.77 -5.73 -0.38
C ASP A 131 15.60 -5.92 0.62
N LEU A 132 15.50 -7.11 1.22
CA LEU A 132 14.42 -7.42 2.18
C LEU A 132 14.45 -6.51 3.41
N GLU A 133 15.63 -6.16 3.86
CA GLU A 133 15.87 -5.30 5.01
C GLU A 133 15.62 -3.81 4.71
N ASP A 134 15.48 -3.46 3.43
CA ASP A 134 15.21 -2.09 2.98
C ASP A 134 13.74 -1.69 3.07
N LEU A 135 12.85 -2.63 3.39
CA LEU A 135 11.47 -2.34 3.75
C LEU A 135 11.31 -2.35 5.27
N THR A 136 11.02 -1.19 5.83
CA THR A 136 10.93 -1.02 7.29
C THR A 136 9.63 -0.34 7.71
N ASP A 137 9.25 -0.54 8.97
CA ASP A 137 8.17 0.22 9.60
C ASP A 137 8.52 1.71 9.63
N PHE A 138 7.54 2.56 9.36
CA PHE A 138 7.74 4.00 9.45
C PHE A 138 7.73 4.47 10.91
N SER A 139 8.80 5.15 11.31
CA SER A 139 8.89 5.86 12.58
C SER A 139 8.99 7.37 12.33
N ALA A 140 7.96 8.12 12.76
CA ALA A 140 7.95 9.57 12.64
C ALA A 140 9.12 10.21 13.42
N GLU A 141 9.47 9.68 14.59
CA GLU A 141 10.58 10.17 15.40
C GLU A 141 11.94 9.98 14.69
N ALA A 142 12.19 8.77 14.17
CA ALA A 142 13.39 8.47 13.42
C ALA A 142 13.49 9.32 12.15
N PHE A 143 12.37 9.50 11.45
CA PHE A 143 12.29 10.34 10.26
C PHE A 143 12.61 11.81 10.55
N ILE A 144 12.02 12.39 11.59
CA ILE A 144 12.29 13.78 11.98
C ILE A 144 13.75 13.97 12.39
N LYS A 145 14.32 13.03 13.16
CA LYS A 145 15.75 13.07 13.52
C LYS A 145 16.67 13.03 12.29
N ALA A 146 16.31 12.24 11.28
CA ALA A 146 17.08 12.17 10.05
C ALA A 146 16.91 13.43 9.17
N LEU A 147 15.72 14.05 9.20
CA LEU A 147 15.41 15.24 8.41
C LEU A 147 16.03 16.53 8.97
N LEU A 148 16.05 16.66 10.29
CA LEU A 148 16.60 17.83 10.97
C LEU A 148 18.06 17.56 11.29
N PRO A 149 19.01 18.31 10.68
CA PRO A 149 20.40 18.24 11.12
C PRO A 149 20.46 18.60 12.59
N THR A 150 21.12 17.77 13.39
CA THR A 150 21.44 18.11 14.77
C THR A 150 22.25 19.43 14.73
N PHE A 151 21.62 20.52 15.13
CA PHE A 151 22.35 21.72 15.50
C PHE A 151 23.12 21.35 16.77
N ASN A 152 24.34 20.86 16.61
CA ASN A 152 25.32 20.89 17.69
C ASN A 152 25.65 22.37 17.87
N GLY A 153 24.93 23.02 18.78
CA GLY A 153 25.25 24.35 19.23
C GLY A 153 26.67 24.34 19.81
N ASN A 154 27.56 25.03 19.13
CA ASN A 154 28.79 25.55 19.73
C ASN A 154 28.41 26.74 20.62
#